data_9798d1cadbedf90a3b6b1ea38be3f169
#
_entry.id   9798d1cadbedf90a3b6b1ea38be3f169
#
_cell.length_a   1.000
_cell.length_b   1.000
_cell.length_c   1.000
_cell.angle_alpha   90.00
_cell.angle_beta   90.00
_cell.angle_gamma   90.00
#
_symmetry.space_group_name_H-M   'P 1'
#
loop_
_entity.id
_entity.type
_entity.pdbx_description
1 polymer ?
#
loop_
_entity_poly.entity_id
_entity_poly.type
_entity_poly.pdbx_seq_one_letter_code
_entity_poly.pdbx_strand_id
1 'polypeptide(L)'
;MKYIISTLSLFIIVLLIFCFYYARWQHLWALEQPQQRYELINHLDDTLRVVMIGDSWAGIHTEFDSFMIQKLEKYSRLPVLFESRGKGGEKTKGVYQLMFKDDYYGTKQLMLSSPDYCVISAGINDAAANLGTKQFCYYYRQILDFLLENHIRPVVIEVPNVDLWLMLRNKPYKDLASDYVKSIMTNCNMYNYQEYRDALLSMLESEGLKERILYIPMKEWNGNGVEINRSLFLDDCIHLNKRGYELLDSCIARQIANDYALL
;
A
#
# COMPACT_ATOMS: atom_id res chain seq x y z
N MET A 1 10.23 -52.88 -16.35
CA MET A 1 9.84 -51.90 -17.41
C MET A 1 8.66 -51.03 -17.00
N LYS A 2 7.48 -51.58 -16.59
CA LYS A 2 6.30 -50.77 -16.16
C LYS A 2 6.58 -49.76 -15.04
N TYR A 3 7.31 -50.13 -14.02
CA TYR A 3 7.66 -49.21 -12.89
C TYR A 3 8.57 -48.07 -13.31
N ILE A 4 9.51 -48.32 -14.23
CA ILE A 4 10.43 -47.27 -14.72
C ILE A 4 9.65 -46.26 -15.55
N ILE A 5 8.70 -46.68 -16.38
CA ILE A 5 7.83 -45.80 -17.17
C ILE A 5 6.95 -44.96 -16.21
N SER A 6 6.37 -45.59 -15.19
CA SER A 6 5.55 -44.87 -14.19
C SER A 6 6.34 -43.82 -13.43
N THR A 7 7.56 -44.16 -13.00
CA THR A 7 8.44 -43.22 -12.27
C THR A 7 8.87 -42.06 -13.16
N LEU A 8 9.21 -42.34 -14.44
CA LEU A 8 9.58 -41.29 -15.39
C LEU A 8 8.40 -40.35 -15.69
N SER A 9 7.19 -40.90 -15.85
CA SER A 9 5.99 -40.09 -16.07
C SER A 9 5.67 -39.20 -14.90
N LEU A 10 5.81 -39.69 -13.66
CA LEU A 10 5.63 -38.90 -12.44
C LEU A 10 6.65 -37.77 -12.38
N PHE A 11 7.91 -38.07 -12.67
CA PHE A 11 8.97 -37.06 -12.67
C PHE A 11 8.69 -35.95 -13.70
N ILE A 12 8.25 -36.29 -14.90
CA ILE A 12 7.89 -35.31 -15.93
C ILE A 12 6.73 -34.44 -15.49
N ILE A 13 5.69 -35.01 -14.86
CA ILE A 13 4.55 -34.26 -14.36
C ILE A 13 5.00 -33.26 -13.28
N VAL A 14 5.82 -33.71 -12.34
CA VAL A 14 6.36 -32.81 -11.28
C VAL A 14 7.20 -31.70 -11.88
N LEU A 15 8.03 -31.99 -12.88
CA LEU A 15 8.84 -31.00 -13.59
C LEU A 15 7.97 -29.99 -14.32
N LEU A 16 6.91 -30.42 -15.01
CA LEU A 16 5.98 -29.53 -15.72
C LEU A 16 5.23 -28.62 -14.74
N ILE A 17 4.79 -29.15 -13.60
CA ILE A 17 4.16 -28.37 -12.54
C ILE A 17 5.13 -27.32 -12.02
N PHE A 18 6.39 -27.72 -11.74
CA PHE A 18 7.43 -26.79 -11.28
C PHE A 18 7.71 -25.70 -12.32
N CYS A 19 7.87 -26.06 -13.60
CA CYS A 19 8.07 -25.08 -14.68
C CYS A 19 6.91 -24.10 -14.82
N PHE A 20 5.67 -24.59 -14.69
CA PHE A 20 4.48 -23.75 -14.73
C PHE A 20 4.44 -22.74 -13.56
N TYR A 21 4.68 -23.22 -12.34
CA TYR A 21 4.74 -22.35 -11.18
C TYR A 21 5.91 -21.37 -11.25
N TYR A 22 7.07 -21.79 -11.73
CA TYR A 22 8.24 -20.95 -11.91
C TYR A 22 8.01 -19.84 -12.95
N ALA A 23 7.42 -20.18 -14.10
CA ALA A 23 7.07 -19.20 -15.13
C ALA A 23 6.04 -18.19 -14.62
N ARG A 24 4.99 -18.67 -13.91
CA ARG A 24 4.01 -17.81 -13.28
C ARG A 24 4.63 -16.90 -12.20
N TRP A 25 5.55 -17.45 -11.43
CA TRP A 25 6.28 -16.69 -10.42
C TRP A 25 7.13 -15.60 -11.05
N GLN A 26 7.92 -15.90 -12.08
CA GLN A 26 8.70 -14.87 -12.78
C GLN A 26 7.82 -13.73 -13.29
N HIS A 27 6.66 -14.04 -13.86
CA HIS A 27 5.72 -13.02 -14.31
C HIS A 27 5.17 -12.17 -13.16
N LEU A 28 4.83 -12.77 -12.03
CA LEU A 28 4.30 -12.06 -10.86
C LEU A 28 5.35 -11.18 -10.17
N TRP A 29 6.61 -11.62 -10.11
CA TRP A 29 7.69 -10.95 -9.36
C TRP A 29 8.69 -10.20 -10.23
N ALA A 30 8.55 -10.24 -11.57
CA ALA A 30 9.36 -9.40 -12.43
C ALA A 30 9.17 -7.92 -12.09
N LEU A 31 10.28 -7.23 -11.91
CA LEU A 31 10.28 -5.78 -11.82
C LEU A 31 10.06 -5.22 -13.23
N GLU A 32 8.99 -4.47 -13.42
CA GLU A 32 8.71 -3.79 -14.67
C GLU A 32 9.52 -2.52 -14.79
N GLN A 33 9.80 -2.11 -16.02
CA GLN A 33 10.39 -0.79 -16.25
C GLN A 33 9.43 0.31 -15.75
N PRO A 34 9.98 1.43 -15.24
CA PRO A 34 9.15 2.55 -14.82
C PRO A 34 8.18 2.98 -15.93
N GLN A 35 6.96 3.33 -15.54
CA GLN A 35 5.95 3.85 -16.45
C GLN A 35 6.40 5.21 -17.03
N GLN A 36 5.90 5.54 -18.22
CA GLN A 36 6.14 6.86 -18.80
C GLN A 36 5.54 7.93 -17.88
N ARG A 37 6.40 8.87 -17.44
CA ARG A 37 5.98 9.98 -16.59
C ARG A 37 5.11 10.97 -17.36
N TYR A 38 4.27 11.69 -16.64
CA TYR A 38 3.48 12.81 -17.12
C TYR A 38 3.60 13.98 -16.15
N GLU A 39 3.52 15.19 -16.67
CA GLU A 39 3.63 16.41 -15.89
C GLU A 39 2.27 16.84 -15.35
N LEU A 40 2.27 17.49 -14.21
CA LEU A 40 1.10 18.05 -13.55
C LEU A 40 1.17 19.58 -13.56
N ILE A 41 0.00 20.20 -13.48
CA ILE A 41 -0.13 21.66 -13.47
C ILE A 41 -0.08 22.12 -12.01
N ASN A 42 0.81 23.07 -11.67
CA ASN A 42 0.81 23.70 -10.36
C ASN A 42 -0.34 24.69 -10.23
N HIS A 43 -1.06 24.62 -9.12
CA HIS A 43 -2.08 25.59 -8.76
C HIS A 43 -1.45 26.83 -8.09
N LEU A 44 -2.06 27.98 -8.27
CA LEU A 44 -1.61 29.26 -7.72
C LEU A 44 -2.60 29.88 -6.71
N ASP A 45 -3.66 29.14 -6.36
CA ASP A 45 -4.65 29.55 -5.37
C ASP A 45 -4.31 28.98 -3.97
N ASP A 46 -4.99 29.49 -2.95
CA ASP A 46 -4.75 29.09 -1.54
C ASP A 46 -5.54 27.82 -1.15
N THR A 47 -6.07 27.05 -2.08
CA THR A 47 -6.81 25.82 -1.78
C THR A 47 -5.84 24.68 -1.52
N LEU A 48 -5.90 24.09 -0.34
CA LEU A 48 -5.13 22.90 0.00
C LEU A 48 -5.76 21.66 -0.66
N ARG A 49 -5.01 21.04 -1.57
CA ARG A 49 -5.43 19.85 -2.33
C ARG A 49 -4.72 18.62 -1.79
N VAL A 50 -5.50 17.72 -1.23
CA VAL A 50 -4.99 16.46 -0.68
C VAL A 50 -5.72 15.31 -1.35
N VAL A 51 -5.00 14.28 -1.73
CA VAL A 51 -5.58 13.04 -2.27
C VAL A 51 -5.11 11.85 -1.47
N MET A 52 -5.88 10.77 -1.50
CA MET A 52 -5.47 9.47 -0.94
C MET A 52 -5.55 8.40 -2.00
N ILE A 53 -4.46 7.67 -2.21
CA ILE A 53 -4.39 6.54 -3.13
C ILE A 53 -4.00 5.26 -2.39
N GLY A 54 -4.40 4.11 -2.91
CA GLY A 54 -3.96 2.87 -2.29
C GLY A 54 -4.83 1.66 -2.58
N ASP A 55 -4.88 0.78 -1.59
CA ASP A 55 -5.63 -0.46 -1.59
C ASP A 55 -7.08 -0.28 -1.07
N SER A 56 -7.61 -1.28 -0.36
CA SER A 56 -8.95 -1.21 0.22
C SER A 56 -9.11 -0.10 1.25
N TRP A 57 -8.06 0.31 1.94
CA TRP A 57 -8.15 1.40 2.92
C TRP A 57 -8.48 2.72 2.21
N ALA A 58 -7.80 3.03 1.11
CA ALA A 58 -8.13 4.21 0.32
C ALA A 58 -9.49 4.07 -0.40
N GLY A 59 -9.83 2.85 -0.86
CA GLY A 59 -11.10 2.58 -1.52
C GLY A 59 -12.32 2.74 -0.60
N ILE A 60 -12.23 2.24 0.63
CA ILE A 60 -13.32 2.38 1.64
C ILE A 60 -13.38 3.81 2.17
N HIS A 61 -12.23 4.51 2.24
CA HIS A 61 -12.16 5.88 2.72
C HIS A 61 -13.06 6.84 1.92
N THR A 62 -13.41 6.51 0.68
CA THR A 62 -14.35 7.33 -0.13
C THR A 62 -15.68 7.62 0.60
N GLU A 63 -16.11 6.72 1.48
CA GLU A 63 -17.29 6.93 2.31
C GLU A 63 -17.07 7.94 3.46
N PHE A 64 -15.81 8.26 3.75
CA PHE A 64 -15.35 9.09 4.87
C PHE A 64 -14.60 10.35 4.44
N ASP A 65 -14.51 10.65 3.14
CA ASP A 65 -13.79 11.81 2.61
C ASP A 65 -14.20 13.11 3.30
N SER A 66 -15.48 13.26 3.65
CA SER A 66 -15.99 14.41 4.39
C SER A 66 -15.37 14.60 5.78
N PHE A 67 -14.90 13.52 6.43
CA PHE A 67 -14.21 13.62 7.72
C PHE A 67 -12.82 14.19 7.55
N MET A 68 -12.09 13.71 6.54
CA MET A 68 -10.77 14.25 6.21
C MET A 68 -10.85 15.73 5.86
N ILE A 69 -11.82 16.15 5.02
CA ILE A 69 -12.06 17.55 4.69
C ILE A 69 -12.23 18.39 5.95
N GLN A 70 -13.17 17.99 6.85
CA GLN A 70 -13.42 18.72 8.11
C GLN A 70 -12.17 18.81 9.00
N LYS A 71 -11.34 17.76 9.05
CA LYS A 71 -10.10 17.78 9.84
C LYS A 71 -9.04 18.68 9.23
N LEU A 72 -8.86 18.59 7.92
CA LEU A 72 -7.92 19.44 7.19
C LEU A 72 -8.31 20.91 7.31
N GLU A 73 -9.56 21.29 7.06
CA GLU A 73 -10.05 22.66 7.22
C GLU A 73 -9.86 23.17 8.66
N LYS A 74 -10.17 22.32 9.67
CA LYS A 74 -10.01 22.66 11.07
C LYS A 74 -8.57 22.99 11.44
N TYR A 75 -7.60 22.19 10.93
CA TYR A 75 -6.21 22.35 11.34
C TYR A 75 -5.44 23.34 10.45
N SER A 76 -5.67 23.34 9.13
CA SER A 76 -4.99 24.24 8.19
C SER A 76 -5.61 25.64 8.14
N ARG A 77 -6.91 25.75 8.40
CA ARG A 77 -7.71 27.00 8.23
C ARG A 77 -7.76 27.48 6.78
N LEU A 78 -7.58 26.57 5.82
CA LEU A 78 -7.65 26.83 4.38
C LEU A 78 -8.90 26.20 3.79
N PRO A 79 -9.35 26.65 2.62
CA PRO A 79 -10.25 25.86 1.78
C PRO A 79 -9.57 24.55 1.40
N VAL A 80 -10.30 23.43 1.47
CA VAL A 80 -9.74 22.09 1.26
C VAL A 80 -10.50 21.36 0.15
N LEU A 81 -9.77 20.73 -0.74
CA LEU A 81 -10.25 19.67 -1.61
C LEU A 81 -9.58 18.35 -1.19
N PHE A 82 -10.38 17.35 -0.94
CA PHE A 82 -9.90 16.00 -0.66
C PHE A 82 -10.72 14.96 -1.41
N GLU A 83 -10.05 14.00 -1.98
CA GLU A 83 -10.66 12.84 -2.61
C GLU A 83 -9.77 11.61 -2.41
N SER A 84 -10.38 10.46 -2.11
CA SER A 84 -9.69 9.19 -2.00
C SER A 84 -10.09 8.22 -3.10
N ARG A 85 -9.14 7.43 -3.58
CA ARG A 85 -9.33 6.36 -4.56
C ARG A 85 -8.45 5.17 -4.24
N GLY A 86 -9.02 3.98 -4.32
CA GLY A 86 -8.27 2.75 -4.08
C GLY A 86 -8.95 1.53 -4.65
N LYS A 87 -8.19 0.45 -4.74
CA LYS A 87 -8.67 -0.83 -5.23
C LYS A 87 -8.46 -1.92 -4.20
N GLY A 88 -9.56 -2.54 -3.76
CA GLY A 88 -9.52 -3.61 -2.76
C GLY A 88 -8.56 -4.74 -3.13
N GLY A 89 -7.73 -5.17 -2.17
CA GLY A 89 -6.76 -6.24 -2.35
C GLY A 89 -5.56 -5.90 -3.24
N GLU A 90 -5.41 -4.63 -3.65
CA GLU A 90 -4.31 -4.24 -4.53
C GLU A 90 -2.96 -4.21 -3.78
N LYS A 91 -1.89 -4.58 -4.47
CA LYS A 91 -0.52 -4.55 -3.99
C LYS A 91 0.15 -3.25 -4.44
N THR A 92 1.26 -2.92 -3.83
CA THR A 92 2.00 -1.69 -4.15
C THR A 92 2.32 -1.56 -5.65
N LYS A 93 2.66 -2.67 -6.33
CA LYS A 93 2.79 -2.72 -7.80
C LYS A 93 1.53 -2.22 -8.51
N GLY A 94 0.37 -2.72 -8.11
CA GLY A 94 -0.90 -2.33 -8.73
C GLY A 94 -1.29 -0.90 -8.39
N VAL A 95 -1.07 -0.44 -7.16
CA VAL A 95 -1.27 0.98 -6.79
C VAL A 95 -0.44 1.88 -7.70
N TYR A 96 0.85 1.55 -7.91
CA TYR A 96 1.71 2.26 -8.85
C TYR A 96 1.14 2.25 -10.28
N GLN A 97 0.72 1.09 -10.79
CA GLN A 97 0.17 0.97 -12.14
C GLN A 97 -1.13 1.78 -12.34
N LEU A 98 -1.99 1.84 -11.30
CA LEU A 98 -3.23 2.62 -11.33
C LEU A 98 -2.99 4.13 -11.50
N MET A 99 -1.84 4.65 -11.07
CA MET A 99 -1.47 6.07 -11.28
C MET A 99 -1.29 6.43 -12.76
N PHE A 100 -1.12 5.45 -13.64
CA PHE A 100 -0.87 5.64 -15.08
C PHE A 100 -1.98 5.12 -15.99
N LYS A 101 -2.96 4.42 -15.40
CA LYS A 101 -4.10 3.85 -16.16
C LYS A 101 -5.30 4.76 -16.14
N ASP A 102 -5.93 4.88 -17.31
CA ASP A 102 -7.29 5.40 -17.44
C ASP A 102 -8.25 4.23 -17.20
N ASP A 103 -8.73 4.08 -15.97
CA ASP A 103 -9.64 3.02 -15.58
C ASP A 103 -10.74 3.49 -14.63
N TYR A 104 -11.62 2.57 -14.24
CA TYR A 104 -12.75 2.85 -13.36
C TYR A 104 -12.33 3.36 -11.96
N TYR A 105 -11.15 3.00 -11.48
CA TYR A 105 -10.69 3.41 -10.14
C TYR A 105 -10.28 4.87 -10.06
N GLY A 106 -9.94 5.49 -11.19
CA GLY A 106 -9.74 6.93 -11.29
C GLY A 106 -8.49 7.47 -10.58
N THR A 107 -7.54 6.62 -10.21
CA THR A 107 -6.30 7.04 -9.51
C THR A 107 -5.48 8.01 -10.35
N LYS A 108 -5.38 7.78 -11.67
CA LYS A 108 -4.69 8.70 -12.58
C LYS A 108 -5.37 10.06 -12.61
N GLN A 109 -6.71 10.10 -12.60
CA GLN A 109 -7.47 11.36 -12.58
C GLN A 109 -7.23 12.15 -11.30
N LEU A 110 -7.08 11.47 -10.15
CA LEU A 110 -6.65 12.12 -8.91
C LEU A 110 -5.28 12.77 -9.05
N MET A 111 -4.32 12.08 -9.65
CA MET A 111 -2.99 12.67 -9.90
C MET A 111 -3.07 13.88 -10.82
N LEU A 112 -3.88 13.79 -11.89
CA LEU A 112 -4.11 14.91 -12.83
C LEU A 112 -4.80 16.13 -12.19
N SER A 113 -5.41 15.98 -11.00
CA SER A 113 -5.92 17.13 -10.23
C SER A 113 -4.81 17.97 -9.59
N SER A 114 -3.55 17.54 -9.72
CA SER A 114 -2.36 18.23 -9.22
C SER A 114 -2.44 18.54 -7.71
N PRO A 115 -2.49 17.50 -6.85
CA PRO A 115 -2.59 17.69 -5.41
C PRO A 115 -1.30 18.23 -4.81
N ASP A 116 -1.40 18.94 -3.67
CA ASP A 116 -0.25 19.37 -2.87
C ASP A 116 0.31 18.20 -2.05
N TYR A 117 -0.57 17.34 -1.55
CA TYR A 117 -0.25 16.16 -0.76
C TYR A 117 -0.92 14.90 -1.30
N CYS A 118 -0.20 13.79 -1.25
CA CYS A 118 -0.73 12.47 -1.59
C CYS A 118 -0.54 11.48 -0.45
N VAL A 119 -1.65 11.07 0.18
CA VAL A 119 -1.67 10.02 1.20
C VAL A 119 -1.60 8.66 0.52
N ILE A 120 -0.69 7.79 0.98
CA ILE A 120 -0.45 6.48 0.40
C ILE A 120 -0.78 5.40 1.42
N SER A 121 -1.72 4.53 1.07
CA SER A 121 -2.07 3.31 1.80
C SER A 121 -1.72 2.10 0.96
N ALA A 122 -0.58 1.47 1.22
CA ALA A 122 -0.12 0.29 0.49
C ALA A 122 0.83 -0.57 1.35
N GLY A 123 0.94 -1.86 1.01
CA GLY A 123 1.87 -2.80 1.63
C GLY A 123 1.21 -3.93 2.41
N ILE A 124 0.02 -3.73 2.94
CA ILE A 124 -0.70 -4.78 3.68
C ILE A 124 -0.96 -6.02 2.80
N ASN A 125 -1.34 -5.80 1.54
CA ASN A 125 -1.60 -6.86 0.58
C ASN A 125 -0.33 -7.49 0.01
N ASP A 126 0.78 -6.76 -0.01
CA ASP A 126 2.11 -7.30 -0.37
C ASP A 126 2.56 -8.31 0.68
N ALA A 127 2.44 -7.97 1.97
CA ALA A 127 2.75 -8.85 3.09
C ALA A 127 1.81 -10.06 3.13
N ALA A 128 0.50 -9.84 2.96
CA ALA A 128 -0.51 -10.91 2.93
C ALA A 128 -0.31 -11.89 1.77
N ALA A 129 0.21 -11.42 0.65
CA ALA A 129 0.51 -12.24 -0.53
C ALA A 129 1.93 -12.82 -0.55
N ASN A 130 2.76 -12.50 0.44
CA ASN A 130 4.17 -12.92 0.54
C ASN A 130 4.98 -12.59 -0.73
N LEU A 131 4.86 -11.35 -1.22
CA LEU A 131 5.52 -10.92 -2.45
C LEU A 131 7.01 -10.59 -2.28
N GLY A 132 7.49 -10.48 -1.05
CA GLY A 132 8.85 -10.10 -0.71
C GLY A 132 9.09 -8.59 -0.71
N THR A 133 9.93 -8.16 0.20
CA THR A 133 10.20 -6.73 0.46
C THR A 133 10.88 -6.02 -0.71
N LYS A 134 11.66 -6.76 -1.53
CA LYS A 134 12.33 -6.19 -2.71
C LYS A 134 11.35 -5.60 -3.72
N GLN A 135 10.30 -6.35 -4.07
CA GLN A 135 9.29 -5.89 -5.03
C GLN A 135 8.46 -4.76 -4.43
N PHE A 136 8.04 -4.92 -3.17
CA PHE A 136 7.33 -3.92 -2.40
C PHE A 136 8.07 -2.58 -2.39
N CYS A 137 9.32 -2.54 -1.93
CA CYS A 137 10.14 -1.32 -1.86
C CYS A 137 10.39 -0.73 -3.26
N TYR A 138 10.61 -1.57 -4.28
CA TYR A 138 10.80 -1.07 -5.65
C TYR A 138 9.61 -0.24 -6.13
N TYR A 139 8.38 -0.78 -6.02
CA TYR A 139 7.21 -0.06 -6.49
C TYR A 139 6.82 1.11 -5.57
N TYR A 140 7.04 0.95 -4.26
CA TYR A 140 6.86 2.06 -3.33
C TYR A 140 7.77 3.24 -3.69
N ARG A 141 9.03 2.95 -3.99
CA ARG A 141 9.99 3.95 -4.48
C ARG A 141 9.50 4.63 -5.77
N GLN A 142 8.97 3.87 -6.73
CA GLN A 142 8.43 4.45 -7.96
C GLN A 142 7.25 5.40 -7.73
N ILE A 143 6.39 5.09 -6.74
CA ILE A 143 5.30 6.00 -6.33
C ILE A 143 5.90 7.29 -5.75
N LEU A 144 6.84 7.17 -4.81
CA LEU A 144 7.46 8.33 -4.18
C LEU A 144 8.22 9.21 -5.18
N ASP A 145 8.96 8.60 -6.12
CA ASP A 145 9.67 9.33 -7.17
C ASP A 145 8.71 10.14 -8.04
N PHE A 146 7.61 9.54 -8.49
CA PHE A 146 6.62 10.25 -9.29
C PHE A 146 6.05 11.46 -8.53
N LEU A 147 5.67 11.27 -7.26
CA LEU A 147 5.11 12.35 -6.45
C LEU A 147 6.13 13.48 -6.24
N LEU A 148 7.35 13.14 -5.86
CA LEU A 148 8.40 14.12 -5.57
C LEU A 148 8.89 14.86 -6.83
N GLU A 149 8.92 14.20 -7.99
CA GLU A 149 9.22 14.81 -9.29
C GLU A 149 8.15 15.83 -9.71
N ASN A 150 6.90 15.63 -9.29
CA ASN A 150 5.77 16.51 -9.54
C ASN A 150 5.47 17.49 -8.39
N HIS A 151 6.41 17.67 -7.45
CA HIS A 151 6.27 18.56 -6.29
C HIS A 151 5.10 18.21 -5.35
N ILE A 152 4.59 16.98 -5.40
CA ILE A 152 3.57 16.49 -4.48
C ILE A 152 4.25 15.95 -3.22
N ARG A 153 3.84 16.41 -2.04
CA ARG A 153 4.36 15.94 -0.77
C ARG A 153 3.76 14.56 -0.43
N PRO A 154 4.54 13.48 -0.38
CA PRO A 154 4.01 12.18 -0.02
C PRO A 154 3.69 12.09 1.48
N VAL A 155 2.54 11.48 1.83
CA VAL A 155 2.12 11.15 3.18
C VAL A 155 1.99 9.64 3.27
N VAL A 156 2.94 8.99 3.91
CA VAL A 156 3.07 7.54 3.95
C VAL A 156 2.42 6.99 5.22
N ILE A 157 1.34 6.24 5.09
CA ILE A 157 0.77 5.51 6.21
C ILE A 157 1.63 4.26 6.47
N GLU A 158 2.03 4.07 7.73
CA GLU A 158 2.75 2.86 8.16
C GLU A 158 1.94 1.60 7.81
N VAL A 159 2.61 0.57 7.28
CA VAL A 159 1.97 -0.73 7.03
C VAL A 159 1.40 -1.26 8.36
N PRO A 160 0.08 -1.36 8.51
CA PRO A 160 -0.52 -1.69 9.79
C PRO A 160 -0.26 -3.14 10.19
N ASN A 161 -0.32 -3.41 11.49
CA ASN A 161 -0.49 -4.77 11.97
C ASN A 161 -1.93 -5.23 11.67
N VAL A 162 -2.07 -6.51 11.38
CA VAL A 162 -3.36 -7.17 11.21
C VAL A 162 -3.47 -8.37 12.15
N ASP A 163 -4.68 -8.79 12.49
CA ASP A 163 -4.89 -10.01 13.26
C ASP A 163 -4.66 -11.24 12.36
N LEU A 164 -3.41 -11.70 12.34
CA LEU A 164 -2.99 -12.87 11.55
C LEU A 164 -3.80 -14.12 11.87
N TRP A 165 -4.13 -14.32 13.14
CA TRP A 165 -4.90 -15.48 13.56
C TRP A 165 -6.28 -15.49 12.92
N LEU A 166 -6.98 -14.36 12.92
CA LEU A 166 -8.28 -14.24 12.29
C LEU A 166 -8.20 -14.41 10.77
N MET A 167 -7.19 -13.80 10.15
CA MET A 167 -6.97 -13.90 8.71
C MET A 167 -6.67 -15.33 8.26
N LEU A 168 -5.90 -16.09 9.04
CA LEU A 168 -5.48 -17.46 8.68
C LEU A 168 -6.52 -18.52 9.01
N ARG A 169 -7.35 -18.29 10.01
CA ARG A 169 -8.30 -19.27 10.54
C ARG A 169 -9.22 -19.88 9.49
N ASN A 170 -9.60 -19.11 8.50
CA ASN A 170 -10.51 -19.51 7.43
C ASN A 170 -9.81 -19.75 6.09
N LYS A 171 -8.47 -19.71 6.04
CA LYS A 171 -7.72 -19.84 4.79
C LYS A 171 -7.64 -21.31 4.36
N PRO A 172 -7.99 -21.68 3.11
CA PRO A 172 -7.88 -23.05 2.61
C PRO A 172 -6.42 -23.55 2.66
N TYR A 173 -6.21 -24.82 2.97
CA TYR A 173 -4.88 -25.44 3.04
C TYR A 173 -4.05 -25.29 1.77
N LYS A 174 -4.70 -25.36 0.59
CA LYS A 174 -4.02 -25.14 -0.70
C LYS A 174 -3.41 -23.74 -0.82
N ASP A 175 -4.09 -22.74 -0.25
CA ASP A 175 -3.63 -21.35 -0.29
C ASP A 175 -2.49 -21.14 0.71
N LEU A 176 -2.57 -21.77 1.89
CA LEU A 176 -1.47 -21.78 2.86
C LEU A 176 -0.21 -22.44 2.28
N ALA A 177 -0.36 -23.59 1.58
CA ALA A 177 0.76 -24.25 0.92
C ALA A 177 1.36 -23.38 -0.20
N SER A 178 0.51 -22.72 -1.00
CA SER A 178 0.96 -21.77 -2.02
C SER A 178 1.73 -20.60 -1.41
N ASP A 179 1.24 -20.03 -0.31
CA ASP A 179 1.89 -18.91 0.35
C ASP A 179 3.21 -19.29 1.01
N TYR A 180 3.30 -20.50 1.55
CA TYR A 180 4.56 -21.05 2.05
C TYR A 180 5.61 -21.19 0.94
N VAL A 181 5.22 -21.72 -0.23
CA VAL A 181 6.12 -21.81 -1.39
C VAL A 181 6.56 -20.40 -1.83
N LYS A 182 5.64 -19.44 -1.88
CA LYS A 182 5.96 -18.05 -2.22
C LYS A 182 6.98 -17.46 -1.24
N SER A 183 6.78 -17.63 0.06
CA SER A 183 7.69 -17.08 1.07
C SER A 183 9.12 -17.62 0.94
N ILE A 184 9.27 -18.91 0.61
CA ILE A 184 10.57 -19.50 0.29
C ILE A 184 11.17 -18.86 -0.97
N MET A 185 10.38 -18.70 -2.04
CA MET A 185 10.83 -18.17 -3.32
C MET A 185 11.24 -16.69 -3.25
N THR A 186 10.59 -15.92 -2.39
CA THR A 186 10.85 -14.49 -2.20
C THR A 186 11.82 -14.22 -1.05
N ASN A 187 12.23 -15.26 -0.33
CA ASN A 187 13.07 -15.18 0.87
C ASN A 187 12.50 -14.19 1.91
N CYS A 188 11.17 -14.26 2.14
CA CYS A 188 10.50 -13.48 3.17
C CYS A 188 9.85 -14.39 4.22
N ASN A 189 9.67 -13.87 5.42
CA ASN A 189 8.90 -14.57 6.44
C ASN A 189 7.41 -14.48 6.15
N MET A 190 6.73 -15.64 6.16
CA MET A 190 5.31 -15.72 5.79
C MET A 190 4.45 -14.81 6.68
N TYR A 191 3.69 -13.91 6.06
CA TYR A 191 2.81 -12.93 6.72
C TYR A 191 3.51 -12.02 7.75
N ASN A 192 4.76 -11.71 7.56
CA ASN A 192 5.51 -10.83 8.46
C ASN A 192 5.37 -9.37 8.05
N TYR A 193 4.32 -8.68 8.53
CA TYR A 193 4.09 -7.26 8.27
C TYR A 193 5.19 -6.36 8.82
N GLN A 194 5.86 -6.78 9.92
CA GLN A 194 6.99 -6.04 10.48
C GLN A 194 8.16 -5.96 9.49
N GLU A 195 8.44 -7.05 8.77
CA GLU A 195 9.51 -7.08 7.77
C GLU A 195 9.28 -6.06 6.65
N TYR A 196 8.02 -5.86 6.22
CA TYR A 196 7.67 -4.85 5.22
C TYR A 196 7.80 -3.42 5.77
N ARG A 197 7.40 -3.19 7.03
CA ARG A 197 7.62 -1.89 7.70
C ARG A 197 9.09 -1.54 7.79
N ASP A 198 9.90 -2.48 8.29
CA ASP A 198 11.33 -2.29 8.49
C ASP A 198 12.05 -2.05 7.14
N ALA A 199 11.65 -2.78 6.10
CA ALA A 199 12.18 -2.60 4.76
C ALA A 199 11.82 -1.21 4.19
N LEU A 200 10.57 -0.74 4.37
CA LEU A 200 10.15 0.59 3.95
C LEU A 200 10.94 1.67 4.68
N LEU A 201 11.02 1.60 6.01
CA LEU A 201 11.78 2.57 6.81
C LEU A 201 13.26 2.60 6.44
N SER A 202 13.87 1.42 6.26
CA SER A 202 15.27 1.30 5.84
C SER A 202 15.50 1.92 4.46
N MET A 203 14.56 1.74 3.52
CA MET A 203 14.62 2.38 2.20
C MET A 203 14.52 3.91 2.33
N LEU A 204 13.55 4.40 3.10
CA LEU A 204 13.35 5.84 3.30
C LEU A 204 14.58 6.51 3.93
N GLU A 205 15.24 5.83 4.87
CA GLU A 205 16.45 6.33 5.52
C GLU A 205 17.67 6.28 4.61
N SER A 206 17.92 5.12 3.98
CA SER A 206 19.11 4.93 3.14
C SER A 206 19.15 5.81 1.89
N GLU A 207 17.97 6.22 1.40
CA GLU A 207 17.84 7.06 0.21
C GLU A 207 17.59 8.54 0.54
N GLY A 208 17.65 8.92 1.82
CA GLY A 208 17.46 10.31 2.25
C GLY A 208 16.06 10.86 1.97
N LEU A 209 15.04 9.99 1.93
CA LEU A 209 13.66 10.39 1.64
C LEU A 209 12.89 10.83 2.88
N LYS A 210 13.35 10.48 4.05
CA LYS A 210 12.64 10.70 5.32
C LYS A 210 12.28 12.17 5.55
N GLU A 211 13.16 13.10 5.16
CA GLU A 211 12.94 14.55 5.26
C GLU A 211 11.99 15.10 4.17
N ARG A 212 11.73 14.29 3.13
CA ARG A 212 10.95 14.70 1.96
C ARG A 212 9.52 14.16 1.97
N ILE A 213 9.14 13.44 3.01
CA ILE A 213 7.82 12.82 3.17
C ILE A 213 7.26 13.11 4.56
N LEU A 214 5.96 12.89 4.73
CA LEU A 214 5.34 12.74 6.05
C LEU A 214 5.11 11.25 6.30
N TYR A 215 5.57 10.73 7.43
CA TYR A 215 5.36 9.35 7.83
C TYR A 215 4.36 9.29 8.98
N ILE A 216 3.28 8.52 8.81
CA ILE A 216 2.19 8.38 9.76
C ILE A 216 2.32 7.04 10.50
N PRO A 217 2.99 6.99 11.65
CA PRO A 217 3.19 5.75 12.37
C PRO A 217 1.89 5.30 13.05
N MET A 218 1.64 4.00 13.05
CA MET A 218 0.43 3.39 13.63
C MET A 218 0.22 3.77 15.09
N LYS A 219 1.31 3.91 15.86
CA LYS A 219 1.27 4.29 17.27
C LYS A 219 0.61 5.64 17.56
N GLU A 220 0.54 6.55 16.58
CA GLU A 220 -0.02 7.90 16.77
C GLU A 220 -1.56 7.94 16.70
N TRP A 221 -2.18 6.98 16.03
CA TRP A 221 -3.62 6.95 15.86
C TRP A 221 -4.30 5.69 16.43
N ASN A 222 -3.58 4.58 16.55
CA ASN A 222 -4.12 3.30 17.00
C ASN A 222 -4.39 3.22 18.51
N GLY A 223 -3.73 4.04 19.32
CA GLY A 223 -3.90 4.09 20.78
C GLY A 223 -3.23 2.96 21.57
N ASN A 224 -2.84 1.86 20.91
CA ASN A 224 -2.16 0.69 21.50
C ASN A 224 -0.73 0.51 20.96
N GLY A 225 -0.10 1.57 20.51
CA GLY A 225 1.21 1.46 19.87
C GLY A 225 1.16 0.63 18.60
N VAL A 226 1.97 -0.42 18.53
CA VAL A 226 2.02 -1.34 17.37
C VAL A 226 1.01 -2.49 17.45
N GLU A 227 0.40 -2.73 18.60
CA GLU A 227 -0.64 -3.75 18.76
C GLU A 227 -1.97 -3.25 18.18
N ILE A 228 -2.76 -4.20 17.65
CA ILE A 228 -4.07 -3.87 17.08
C ILE A 228 -5.03 -3.46 18.18
N ASN A 229 -5.57 -2.26 18.07
CA ASN A 229 -6.74 -1.87 18.84
C ASN A 229 -8.02 -2.28 18.08
N ARG A 230 -8.54 -3.45 18.40
CA ARG A 230 -9.71 -4.04 17.71
C ARG A 230 -10.91 -3.14 17.65
N SER A 231 -11.05 -2.19 18.58
CA SER A 231 -12.18 -1.25 18.58
C SER A 231 -12.16 -0.25 17.40
N LEU A 232 -11.06 -0.18 16.67
CA LEU A 232 -10.86 0.69 15.50
C LEU A 232 -11.04 -0.04 14.17
N PHE A 233 -11.23 -1.36 14.22
CA PHE A 233 -11.34 -2.20 13.03
C PHE A 233 -12.74 -2.79 12.90
N LEU A 234 -13.09 -3.19 11.69
CA LEU A 234 -14.24 -4.02 11.42
C LEU A 234 -14.02 -5.45 11.97
N ASP A 235 -15.02 -6.31 11.89
CA ASP A 235 -14.96 -7.69 12.39
C ASP A 235 -13.90 -8.55 11.70
N ASP A 236 -13.44 -8.14 10.52
CA ASP A 236 -12.35 -8.78 9.78
C ASP A 236 -10.96 -8.45 10.34
N CYS A 237 -10.87 -7.47 11.24
CA CYS A 237 -9.64 -6.97 11.86
C CYS A 237 -8.54 -6.54 10.86
N ILE A 238 -8.95 -6.21 9.64
CA ILE A 238 -8.10 -5.71 8.54
C ILE A 238 -8.51 -4.30 8.16
N HIS A 239 -9.81 -4.06 7.99
CA HIS A 239 -10.34 -2.77 7.58
C HIS A 239 -10.72 -1.92 8.79
N LEU A 240 -10.45 -0.63 8.69
CA LEU A 240 -10.86 0.32 9.71
C LEU A 240 -12.37 0.52 9.71
N ASN A 241 -12.94 0.64 10.89
CA ASN A 241 -14.29 1.15 11.06
C ASN A 241 -14.29 2.69 11.04
N LYS A 242 -15.47 3.29 11.13
CA LYS A 242 -15.63 4.76 11.15
C LYS A 242 -14.71 5.44 12.15
N ARG A 243 -14.61 4.93 13.39
CA ARG A 243 -13.77 5.51 14.44
C ARG A 243 -12.27 5.39 14.10
N GLY A 244 -11.87 4.28 13.48
CA GLY A 244 -10.51 4.08 13.01
C GLY A 244 -10.12 5.13 11.98
N TYR A 245 -10.98 5.38 10.98
CA TYR A 245 -10.76 6.45 10.01
C TYR A 245 -10.74 7.84 10.65
N GLU A 246 -11.67 8.16 11.56
CA GLU A 246 -11.68 9.46 12.26
C GLU A 246 -10.37 9.76 13.01
N LEU A 247 -9.73 8.74 13.62
CA LEU A 247 -8.45 8.89 14.32
C LEU A 247 -7.29 9.01 13.35
N LEU A 248 -7.24 8.17 12.33
CA LEU A 248 -6.23 8.21 11.27
C LEU A 248 -6.25 9.57 10.57
N ASP A 249 -7.42 10.03 10.14
CA ASP A 249 -7.61 11.34 9.49
C ASP A 249 -7.18 12.49 10.38
N SER A 250 -7.48 12.43 11.67
CA SER A 250 -7.05 13.44 12.62
C SER A 250 -5.54 13.50 12.77
N CYS A 251 -4.85 12.36 12.66
CA CYS A 251 -3.40 12.29 12.68
C CYS A 251 -2.81 12.85 11.39
N ILE A 252 -3.28 12.38 10.24
CA ILE A 252 -2.85 12.83 8.91
C ILE A 252 -3.03 14.35 8.77
N ALA A 253 -4.25 14.84 9.05
CA ALA A 253 -4.58 16.24 8.87
C ALA A 253 -3.75 17.18 9.75
N ARG A 254 -3.43 16.76 10.98
CA ARG A 254 -2.53 17.55 11.85
C ARG A 254 -1.11 17.60 11.30
N GLN A 255 -0.60 16.48 10.79
CA GLN A 255 0.76 16.45 10.24
C GLN A 255 0.85 17.28 8.96
N ILE A 256 -0.13 17.18 8.05
CA ILE A 256 -0.20 18.01 6.84
C ILE A 256 -0.28 19.51 7.22
N ALA A 257 -1.15 19.89 8.14
CA ALA A 257 -1.29 21.28 8.54
C ALA A 257 -0.01 21.85 9.19
N ASN A 258 0.71 21.05 9.97
CA ASN A 258 1.98 21.44 10.56
C ASN A 258 3.09 21.59 9.50
N ASP A 259 3.16 20.68 8.52
CA ASP A 259 4.12 20.74 7.42
C ASP A 259 3.85 21.95 6.52
N TYR A 260 2.58 22.18 6.17
CA TYR A 260 2.16 23.33 5.35
C TYR A 260 2.47 24.67 5.99
N ALA A 261 2.38 24.77 7.31
CA ALA A 261 2.70 26.00 8.04
C ALA A 261 4.20 26.33 8.09
N LEU A 262 5.07 25.40 7.67
CA LEU A 262 6.53 25.56 7.60
C LEU A 262 7.01 25.89 6.18
N LEU A 263 6.15 25.77 5.16
CA LEU A 263 6.43 26.11 3.77
C LEU A 263 6.14 27.59 3.50
#